data_3b4ce9fd02160b4eb7d976896b5eae73
#
_entry.id   3b4ce9fd02160b4eb7d976896b5eae73
#
_cell.length_a   1.000
_cell.length_b   1.000
_cell.length_c   1.000
_cell.angle_alpha   90.00
_cell.angle_beta   90.00
_cell.angle_gamma   90.00
#
_symmetry.space_group_name_H-M   'P 1'
#
loop_
_entity.id
_entity.type
_entity.pdbx_description
1 polymer ?
#
loop_
_entity_poly.entity_id
_entity_poly.type
_entity_poly.pdbx_seq_one_letter_code
_entity_poly.pdbx_strand_id
1 'polypeptide(L)'
;MNDSTSGPPDPPQPPAAPPPQPPEAEQAPDPPEYTLYRARKHPLRRLTGGADLDSLKRRLSRVKGDAPEAPPGERKRFTPGRVVKWLALAVLGWLLLSFVLFMVSAQVQEGVSDDAEKALSTGGTLLRGSTILVLGSDARTGSSIDESQSGPSRADSIMLVHAALGSVRKLSIPRDIEVEIPGEGTNKINAAYALGGPALTIETIEQFLGNDLEINHLVEVSFENFPQLINSLGGITVNNRTRICSPPFDNFWKGLTFRRGEIELNGRRALGYARVRKNPCAPAEDDRDRAARQQEVLRAMGAQVKSPSTFFRLPWVSWKAPQALKSDLKGPGLMALFADMATGTSNETAVLEAGCCVNGSNLFVSDGAKRDAVEKLVDGG
;
A
#
# COMPACT_ATOMS: atom_id res chain seq x y z
N MET A 1 -50.46 -45.33 30.39
CA MET A 1 -51.40 -45.07 29.27
C MET A 1 -50.60 -44.33 28.22
N ASN A 2 -50.26 -45.06 27.17
CA ASN A 2 -49.54 -44.55 25.98
C ASN A 2 -50.50 -43.71 25.14
N ASP A 3 -50.04 -42.58 24.64
CA ASP A 3 -50.61 -42.03 23.43
C ASP A 3 -49.49 -41.53 22.53
N SER A 4 -49.25 -42.35 21.53
CA SER A 4 -48.37 -42.14 20.37
C SER A 4 -49.22 -41.51 19.26
N THR A 5 -49.04 -40.19 19.02
CA THR A 5 -49.56 -39.53 17.82
C THR A 5 -48.50 -39.56 16.75
N SER A 6 -48.71 -40.50 15.81
CA SER A 6 -47.98 -40.59 14.55
C SER A 6 -48.43 -39.42 13.62
N GLY A 7 -47.46 -38.59 13.22
CA GLY A 7 -47.63 -37.57 12.18
C GLY A 7 -47.85 -38.21 10.76
N PRO A 8 -48.42 -37.47 9.83
CA PRO A 8 -48.70 -37.95 8.50
C PRO A 8 -47.39 -38.23 7.72
N PRO A 9 -47.43 -39.22 6.79
CA PRO A 9 -46.27 -39.60 5.98
C PRO A 9 -45.88 -38.48 4.98
N ASP A 10 -44.59 -38.30 4.80
CA ASP A 10 -44.00 -37.36 3.84
C ASP A 10 -44.48 -37.66 2.40
N PRO A 11 -44.69 -36.62 1.60
CA PRO A 11 -45.04 -36.78 0.18
C PRO A 11 -43.86 -37.42 -0.59
N PRO A 12 -44.14 -38.21 -1.63
CA PRO A 12 -43.13 -38.87 -2.44
C PRO A 12 -42.21 -37.86 -3.11
N GLN A 13 -40.91 -38.02 -2.98
CA GLN A 13 -39.90 -37.24 -3.68
C GLN A 13 -40.02 -37.44 -5.20
N PRO A 14 -39.90 -36.37 -6.00
CA PRO A 14 -39.84 -36.50 -7.45
C PRO A 14 -38.58 -37.25 -7.89
N PRO A 15 -38.64 -37.99 -9.00
CA PRO A 15 -37.51 -38.75 -9.49
C PRO A 15 -36.30 -37.86 -9.79
N ALA A 16 -35.12 -38.32 -9.41
CA ALA A 16 -33.86 -37.64 -9.62
C ALA A 16 -33.65 -37.30 -11.11
N ALA A 17 -33.30 -36.08 -11.40
CA ALA A 17 -32.95 -35.68 -12.75
C ALA A 17 -31.71 -36.45 -13.24
N PRO A 18 -31.65 -36.82 -14.51
CA PRO A 18 -30.45 -37.51 -15.06
C PRO A 18 -29.22 -36.60 -14.95
N PRO A 19 -28.03 -37.18 -14.76
CA PRO A 19 -26.80 -36.39 -14.68
C PRO A 19 -26.56 -35.61 -15.97
N PRO A 20 -26.01 -34.41 -15.86
CA PRO A 20 -25.70 -33.58 -17.03
C PRO A 20 -24.70 -34.31 -17.92
N GLN A 21 -24.98 -34.36 -19.20
CA GLN A 21 -24.07 -34.86 -20.21
C GLN A 21 -22.78 -34.05 -20.21
N PRO A 22 -21.61 -34.66 -20.36
CA PRO A 22 -20.36 -33.91 -20.51
C PRO A 22 -20.48 -33.00 -21.75
N PRO A 23 -19.91 -31.80 -21.69
CA PRO A 23 -19.92 -30.88 -22.84
C PRO A 23 -19.25 -31.59 -24.03
N GLU A 24 -19.89 -31.54 -25.20
CA GLU A 24 -19.30 -31.93 -26.46
C GLU A 24 -17.94 -31.24 -26.59
N ALA A 25 -16.92 -32.04 -26.88
CA ALA A 25 -15.58 -31.54 -27.10
C ALA A 25 -15.62 -30.58 -28.29
N GLU A 26 -15.49 -29.30 -27.99
CA GLU A 26 -15.32 -28.25 -28.97
C GLU A 26 -14.04 -28.59 -29.76
N GLN A 27 -14.22 -28.90 -31.04
CA GLN A 27 -13.13 -29.21 -31.92
C GLN A 27 -12.15 -28.04 -31.93
N ALA A 28 -10.91 -28.32 -31.53
CA ALA A 28 -9.84 -27.35 -31.59
C ALA A 28 -9.72 -26.82 -33.04
N PRO A 29 -9.55 -25.52 -33.21
CA PRO A 29 -9.38 -24.92 -34.53
C PRO A 29 -8.16 -25.55 -35.21
N ASP A 30 -8.30 -25.86 -36.51
CA ASP A 30 -7.23 -26.39 -37.34
C ASP A 30 -5.97 -25.48 -37.26
N PRO A 31 -4.78 -26.06 -37.14
CA PRO A 31 -3.56 -25.28 -37.11
C PRO A 31 -3.40 -24.51 -38.42
N PRO A 32 -2.90 -23.27 -38.37
CA PRO A 32 -2.75 -22.47 -39.57
C PRO A 32 -1.85 -23.17 -40.58
N GLU A 33 -2.30 -23.22 -41.85
CA GLU A 33 -1.50 -23.69 -42.97
C GLU A 33 -0.27 -22.78 -43.14
N TYR A 34 0.88 -23.26 -42.75
CA TYR A 34 2.13 -22.60 -43.06
C TYR A 34 2.76 -23.26 -44.27
N THR A 35 3.00 -22.45 -45.27
CA THR A 35 3.72 -22.84 -46.47
C THR A 35 5.20 -23.04 -46.15
N LEU A 36 5.65 -24.29 -46.13
CA LEU A 36 7.08 -24.61 -46.01
C LEU A 36 7.79 -24.17 -47.29
N TYR A 37 8.50 -23.05 -47.20
CA TYR A 37 9.43 -22.68 -48.27
C TYR A 37 10.59 -23.66 -48.31
N ARG A 38 10.49 -24.66 -49.16
CA ARG A 38 11.60 -25.55 -49.50
C ARG A 38 12.66 -24.75 -50.20
N ALA A 39 13.78 -24.50 -49.55
CA ALA A 39 14.95 -23.89 -50.22
C ALA A 39 15.31 -24.73 -51.48
N ARG A 40 15.19 -24.13 -52.65
CA ARG A 40 15.64 -24.73 -53.91
C ARG A 40 17.13 -25.01 -53.77
N LYS A 41 17.50 -26.30 -53.71
CA LYS A 41 18.87 -26.73 -53.91
C LYS A 41 19.24 -26.37 -55.34
N HIS A 42 20.07 -25.33 -55.52
CA HIS A 42 20.70 -25.11 -56.81
C HIS A 42 21.56 -26.32 -57.15
N PRO A 43 21.41 -26.92 -58.36
CA PRO A 43 22.29 -28.00 -58.78
C PRO A 43 23.70 -27.39 -58.95
N LEU A 44 24.62 -27.81 -58.10
CA LEU A 44 26.04 -27.62 -58.31
C LEU A 44 26.39 -28.32 -59.61
N ARG A 45 26.45 -27.56 -60.69
CA ARG A 45 26.98 -28.00 -61.94
C ARG A 45 28.46 -28.38 -61.74
N ARG A 46 28.74 -29.65 -61.72
CA ARG A 46 30.10 -30.20 -61.71
C ARG A 46 30.84 -29.59 -62.93
N LEU A 47 31.62 -28.58 -62.73
CA LEU A 47 32.68 -28.15 -63.65
C LEU A 47 33.87 -29.05 -63.40
N THR A 48 33.87 -30.19 -64.07
CA THR A 48 35.09 -30.95 -64.35
C THR A 48 35.84 -30.23 -65.42
N GLY A 49 36.66 -29.34 -65.06
CA GLY A 49 37.64 -28.69 -65.89
C GLY A 49 38.67 -28.12 -64.95
N GLY A 50 39.90 -28.68 -65.00
CA GLY A 50 41.01 -28.26 -64.17
C GLY A 50 41.33 -26.77 -64.38
N ALA A 51 40.63 -25.93 -63.63
CA ALA A 51 40.92 -24.53 -63.50
C ALA A 51 41.82 -24.36 -62.30
N ASP A 52 43.04 -24.06 -62.61
CA ASP A 52 44.16 -23.74 -61.78
C ASP A 52 43.76 -22.91 -60.55
N LEU A 53 43.60 -23.60 -59.40
CA LEU A 53 43.32 -22.99 -58.05
C LEU A 53 44.42 -22.00 -57.70
N ASP A 54 45.59 -22.11 -58.25
CA ASP A 54 46.67 -21.17 -57.97
C ASP A 54 46.51 -19.85 -58.75
N SER A 55 45.83 -19.85 -59.92
CA SER A 55 45.46 -18.61 -60.59
C SER A 55 44.36 -17.81 -59.83
N LEU A 56 43.42 -18.50 -59.20
CA LEU A 56 42.42 -17.89 -58.33
C LEU A 56 42.99 -17.37 -56.99
N LYS A 57 43.93 -18.11 -56.45
CA LYS A 57 44.65 -17.63 -55.25
C LYS A 57 45.49 -16.40 -55.55
N ARG A 58 46.20 -16.36 -56.73
CA ARG A 58 46.96 -15.19 -57.15
C ARG A 58 46.10 -13.97 -57.51
N ARG A 59 44.89 -14.16 -58.03
CA ARG A 59 43.90 -13.06 -58.18
C ARG A 59 43.35 -12.56 -56.91
N LEU A 60 42.99 -13.44 -55.93
CA LEU A 60 42.52 -13.07 -54.61
C LEU A 60 43.62 -12.40 -53.78
N SER A 61 44.85 -12.78 -53.90
CA SER A 61 45.96 -12.13 -53.20
C SER A 61 46.29 -10.74 -53.75
N ARG A 62 46.08 -10.50 -55.08
CA ARG A 62 46.25 -9.17 -55.71
C ARG A 62 45.13 -8.20 -55.31
N VAL A 63 43.89 -8.68 -55.08
CA VAL A 63 42.80 -7.83 -54.66
C VAL A 63 42.92 -7.48 -53.14
N LYS A 64 43.75 -8.23 -52.43
CA LYS A 64 43.97 -7.99 -50.99
C LYS A 64 45.09 -6.98 -50.69
N GLY A 65 45.84 -6.56 -51.77
CA GLY A 65 47.02 -5.70 -51.59
C GLY A 65 46.75 -4.19 -51.65
N ASP A 66 45.60 -3.74 -52.18
CA ASP A 66 45.35 -2.32 -52.44
C ASP A 66 44.04 -1.81 -51.80
N ALA A 67 43.51 -2.49 -50.80
CA ALA A 67 42.52 -1.86 -49.97
C ALA A 67 43.21 -0.85 -49.04
N PRO A 68 42.90 0.44 -49.10
CA PRO A 68 43.43 1.37 -48.11
C PRO A 68 43.09 0.84 -46.73
N GLU A 69 44.09 0.65 -45.88
CA GLU A 69 43.87 0.35 -44.44
C GLU A 69 42.90 1.39 -43.92
N ALA A 70 41.68 0.94 -43.63
CA ALA A 70 40.75 1.79 -42.92
C ALA A 70 41.47 2.29 -41.66
N PRO A 71 41.52 3.61 -41.40
CA PRO A 71 42.18 4.14 -40.23
C PRO A 71 41.68 3.36 -39.05
N PRO A 72 42.56 2.93 -38.09
CA PRO A 72 42.15 2.17 -36.93
C PRO A 72 41.06 2.97 -36.28
N GLY A 73 39.81 2.49 -36.41
CA GLY A 73 38.66 3.16 -35.85
C GLY A 73 38.98 3.35 -34.37
N GLU A 74 39.13 4.60 -33.94
CA GLU A 74 39.31 4.96 -32.56
C GLU A 74 38.14 4.31 -31.79
N ARG A 75 38.37 3.12 -31.28
CA ARG A 75 37.48 2.54 -30.28
C ARG A 75 37.54 3.52 -29.13
N LYS A 76 36.54 4.41 -29.05
CA LYS A 76 36.37 5.35 -27.95
C LYS A 76 36.41 4.51 -26.68
N ARG A 77 37.61 4.43 -26.07
CA ARG A 77 37.81 3.73 -24.80
C ARG A 77 36.92 4.44 -23.81
N PHE A 78 35.89 3.76 -23.35
CA PHE A 78 35.06 4.24 -22.28
C PHE A 78 35.97 4.39 -21.07
N THR A 79 36.42 5.60 -20.80
CA THR A 79 37.19 5.88 -19.58
C THR A 79 36.26 5.64 -18.40
N PRO A 80 36.69 4.89 -17.36
CA PRO A 80 35.84 4.56 -16.20
C PRO A 80 35.20 5.81 -15.58
N GLY A 81 35.89 6.95 -15.57
CA GLY A 81 35.33 8.22 -15.11
C GLY A 81 34.13 8.75 -15.93
N ARG A 82 34.10 8.50 -17.26
CA ARG A 82 32.93 8.84 -18.07
C ARG A 82 31.73 7.95 -17.75
N VAL A 83 31.94 6.66 -17.54
CA VAL A 83 30.88 5.73 -17.15
C VAL A 83 30.29 6.13 -15.79
N VAL A 84 31.13 6.41 -14.81
CA VAL A 84 30.71 6.89 -13.48
C VAL A 84 29.91 8.20 -13.60
N LYS A 85 30.39 9.16 -14.40
CA LYS A 85 29.66 10.43 -14.64
C LYS A 85 28.27 10.20 -15.25
N TRP A 86 28.15 9.35 -16.26
CA TRP A 86 26.85 9.05 -16.88
C TRP A 86 25.91 8.29 -15.94
N LEU A 87 26.43 7.37 -15.12
CA LEU A 87 25.66 6.70 -14.09
C LEU A 87 25.17 7.70 -13.03
N ALA A 88 26.02 8.60 -12.57
CA ALA A 88 25.62 9.63 -11.62
C ALA A 88 24.54 10.55 -12.18
N LEU A 89 24.66 10.97 -13.44
CA LEU A 89 23.64 11.76 -14.13
C LEU A 89 22.33 11.00 -14.31
N ALA A 90 22.39 9.70 -14.61
CA ALA A 90 21.22 8.85 -14.74
C ALA A 90 20.48 8.71 -13.39
N VAL A 91 21.22 8.48 -12.30
CA VAL A 91 20.66 8.44 -10.94
C VAL A 91 20.06 9.78 -10.55
N LEU A 92 20.74 10.89 -10.82
CA LEU A 92 20.23 12.24 -10.55
C LEU A 92 18.94 12.51 -11.35
N GLY A 93 18.93 12.17 -12.64
CA GLY A 93 17.74 12.29 -13.48
C GLY A 93 16.57 11.43 -12.97
N TRP A 94 16.85 10.23 -12.48
CA TRP A 94 15.87 9.31 -11.88
C TRP A 94 15.27 9.89 -10.60
N LEU A 95 16.09 10.44 -9.72
CA LEU A 95 15.65 11.09 -8.50
C LEU A 95 14.84 12.36 -8.81
N LEU A 96 15.29 13.17 -9.75
CA LEU A 96 14.58 14.38 -10.19
C LEU A 96 13.21 14.03 -10.78
N LEU A 97 13.15 13.00 -11.64
CA LEU A 97 11.89 12.51 -12.19
C LEU A 97 10.94 12.06 -11.06
N SER A 98 11.45 11.29 -10.11
CA SER A 98 10.66 10.82 -8.95
C SER A 98 10.16 12.00 -8.11
N PHE A 99 11.00 12.99 -7.88
CA PHE A 99 10.64 14.22 -7.17
C PHE A 99 9.52 14.98 -7.89
N VAL A 100 9.67 15.21 -9.20
CA VAL A 100 8.65 15.91 -10.00
C VAL A 100 7.33 15.14 -9.99
N LEU A 101 7.37 13.82 -10.17
CA LEU A 101 6.16 12.99 -10.12
C LEU A 101 5.48 13.05 -8.75
N PHE A 102 6.25 13.05 -7.66
CA PHE A 102 5.71 13.23 -6.32
C PHE A 102 5.04 14.59 -6.17
N MET A 103 5.73 15.68 -6.56
CA MET A 103 5.21 17.04 -6.45
C MET A 103 3.91 17.22 -7.24
N VAL A 104 3.86 16.71 -8.47
CA VAL A 104 2.64 16.76 -9.30
C VAL A 104 1.53 15.91 -8.68
N SER A 105 1.83 14.69 -8.23
CA SER A 105 0.85 13.81 -7.60
C SER A 105 0.30 14.42 -6.31
N ALA A 106 1.15 15.05 -5.49
CA ALA A 106 0.74 15.70 -4.25
C ALA A 106 -0.09 16.98 -4.48
N GLN A 107 -0.08 17.56 -5.68
CA GLN A 107 -0.99 18.67 -6.03
C GLN A 107 -2.37 18.18 -6.45
N VAL A 108 -2.45 16.99 -7.08
CA VAL A 108 -3.71 16.43 -7.61
C VAL A 108 -4.35 15.41 -6.67
N GLN A 109 -3.77 15.16 -5.50
CA GLN A 109 -4.36 14.30 -4.49
C GLN A 109 -5.69 14.88 -3.99
N GLU A 110 -6.57 14.03 -3.49
CA GLU A 110 -7.79 14.46 -2.83
C GLU A 110 -7.47 15.32 -1.60
N GLY A 111 -8.12 16.49 -1.52
CA GLY A 111 -8.10 17.33 -0.32
C GLY A 111 -8.93 16.72 0.80
N VAL A 112 -8.82 17.28 1.98
CA VAL A 112 -9.73 17.04 3.09
C VAL A 112 -11.06 17.77 2.83
N SER A 113 -12.10 17.43 3.59
CA SER A 113 -13.38 18.15 3.48
C SER A 113 -13.24 19.61 3.93
N ASP A 114 -14.05 20.50 3.35
CA ASP A 114 -14.05 21.93 3.69
C ASP A 114 -14.27 22.18 5.20
N ASP A 115 -15.07 21.34 5.85
CA ASP A 115 -15.33 21.45 7.28
C ASP A 115 -14.12 21.00 8.11
N ALA A 116 -13.39 19.97 7.66
CA ALA A 116 -12.14 19.57 8.29
C ALA A 116 -11.07 20.67 8.14
N GLU A 117 -10.97 21.30 6.96
CA GLU A 117 -10.02 22.39 6.74
C GLU A 117 -10.29 23.59 7.65
N LYS A 118 -11.58 23.92 7.91
CA LYS A 118 -11.97 24.98 8.85
C LYS A 118 -11.67 24.64 10.32
N ALA A 119 -11.70 23.35 10.67
CA ALA A 119 -11.41 22.91 12.03
C ALA A 119 -9.90 22.88 12.33
N LEU A 120 -9.04 22.94 11.32
CA LEU A 120 -7.59 22.99 11.50
C LEU A 120 -7.14 24.35 12.00
N SER A 121 -6.24 24.35 12.98
CA SER A 121 -5.62 25.57 13.51
C SER A 121 -4.60 26.15 12.55
N THR A 122 -4.69 27.45 12.32
CA THR A 122 -3.75 28.19 11.48
C THR A 122 -2.49 28.57 12.29
N GLY A 123 -1.30 28.29 11.77
CA GLY A 123 -0.05 28.83 12.37
C GLY A 123 1.11 27.84 12.48
N GLY A 124 0.87 26.55 12.44
CA GLY A 124 1.92 25.54 12.41
C GLY A 124 2.66 25.53 11.06
N THR A 125 3.98 25.48 11.11
CA THR A 125 4.78 25.17 9.93
C THR A 125 5.69 23.99 10.28
N LEU A 126 5.92 23.09 9.34
CA LEU A 126 6.82 21.93 9.55
C LEU A 126 8.24 22.36 9.97
N LEU A 127 8.62 23.62 9.75
CA LEU A 127 9.91 24.20 10.19
C LEU A 127 9.91 24.66 11.65
N ARG A 128 8.77 25.14 12.16
CA ARG A 128 8.64 25.70 13.52
C ARG A 128 7.98 24.73 14.52
N GLY A 129 7.49 23.63 14.04
CA GLY A 129 6.66 22.68 14.75
C GLY A 129 5.22 22.72 14.27
N SER A 130 4.68 21.57 13.98
CA SER A 130 3.31 21.41 13.48
C SER A 130 2.77 20.08 13.93
N THR A 131 1.57 20.06 14.46
CA THR A 131 0.88 18.83 14.87
C THR A 131 -0.05 18.38 13.75
N ILE A 132 0.14 17.16 13.33
CA ILE A 132 -0.56 16.52 12.25
C ILE A 132 -1.40 15.40 12.82
N LEU A 133 -2.70 15.42 12.58
CA LEU A 133 -3.59 14.32 12.90
C LEU A 133 -3.56 13.31 11.75
N VAL A 134 -3.19 12.08 12.04
CA VAL A 134 -3.23 10.97 11.07
C VAL A 134 -4.37 10.05 11.44
N LEU A 135 -5.35 9.95 10.56
CA LEU A 135 -6.52 9.09 10.70
C LEU A 135 -6.45 7.93 9.72
N GLY A 136 -6.58 6.72 10.23
CA GLY A 136 -6.85 5.54 9.42
C GLY A 136 -8.33 5.22 9.49
N SER A 137 -9.07 5.57 8.44
CA SER A 137 -10.51 5.37 8.39
C SER A 137 -10.85 4.18 7.48
N ASP A 138 -11.85 3.39 7.87
CA ASP A 138 -12.46 2.39 7.01
C ASP A 138 -13.56 2.98 6.12
N ALA A 139 -13.58 4.31 5.99
CA ALA A 139 -14.51 5.02 5.12
C ALA A 139 -14.48 4.44 3.71
N ARG A 140 -15.63 4.02 3.26
CA ARG A 140 -15.84 3.45 1.92
C ARG A 140 -16.47 4.53 1.07
N THR A 141 -15.66 5.35 0.43
CA THR A 141 -16.09 6.28 -0.59
C THR A 141 -15.97 5.59 -1.95
N GLY A 142 -17.06 5.15 -2.54
CA GLY A 142 -17.03 4.62 -3.89
C GLY A 142 -18.01 3.48 -4.17
N SER A 143 -18.53 3.49 -5.34
CA SER A 143 -19.65 2.81 -5.95
C SER A 143 -19.65 1.26 -6.01
N SER A 144 -18.89 0.57 -5.20
CA SER A 144 -18.74 -0.89 -5.34
C SER A 144 -19.23 -1.74 -4.17
N ILE A 145 -19.80 -1.15 -3.11
CA ILE A 145 -20.30 -1.90 -1.95
C ILE A 145 -21.60 -1.26 -1.44
N ASP A 146 -22.63 -2.10 -1.26
CA ASP A 146 -23.93 -1.74 -0.70
C ASP A 146 -23.77 -0.89 0.58
N GLU A 147 -24.11 0.39 0.50
CA GLU A 147 -24.11 1.33 1.63
C GLU A 147 -25.07 0.88 2.75
N SER A 148 -26.04 0.03 2.43
CA SER A 148 -27.07 -0.45 3.36
C SER A 148 -26.57 -1.42 4.43
N GLN A 149 -25.37 -2.00 4.27
CA GLN A 149 -24.78 -2.97 5.22
C GLN A 149 -23.53 -2.49 5.94
N SER A 150 -23.06 -1.29 5.63
CA SER A 150 -21.90 -0.70 6.30
C SER A 150 -22.41 0.22 7.39
N GLY A 151 -22.14 -0.08 8.65
CA GLY A 151 -22.28 0.89 9.73
C GLY A 151 -21.44 2.14 9.45
N PRO A 152 -21.71 3.25 10.16
CA PRO A 152 -20.98 4.49 9.95
C PRO A 152 -19.46 4.25 10.02
N SER A 153 -18.74 4.87 9.09
CA SER A 153 -17.28 4.82 9.01
C SER A 153 -16.65 5.24 10.33
N ARG A 154 -15.62 4.51 10.79
CA ARG A 154 -14.95 4.81 12.07
C ARG A 154 -13.46 5.01 11.84
N ALA A 155 -12.85 5.86 12.64
CA ALA A 155 -11.41 5.96 12.71
C ALA A 155 -10.86 4.80 13.56
N ASP A 156 -10.34 3.77 12.89
CA ASP A 156 -9.75 2.61 13.59
C ASP A 156 -8.31 2.88 14.07
N SER A 157 -7.66 3.90 13.53
CA SER A 157 -6.33 4.35 13.94
C SER A 157 -6.32 5.87 14.06
N ILE A 158 -5.94 6.35 15.23
CA ILE A 158 -5.81 7.77 15.55
C ILE A 158 -4.40 8.00 16.05
N MET A 159 -3.65 8.87 15.39
CA MET A 159 -2.28 9.18 15.75
C MET A 159 -1.99 10.65 15.55
N LEU A 160 -1.38 11.28 16.55
CA LEU A 160 -0.79 12.61 16.40
C LEU A 160 0.69 12.47 16.04
N VAL A 161 1.13 13.30 15.12
CA VAL A 161 2.52 13.41 14.70
C VAL A 161 2.94 14.87 14.85
N HIS A 162 3.87 15.15 15.74
CA HIS A 162 4.47 16.46 15.85
C HIS A 162 5.79 16.46 15.08
N ALA A 163 5.86 17.29 14.05
CA ALA A 163 7.02 17.43 13.18
C ALA A 163 7.62 18.82 13.34
N ALA A 164 8.90 18.89 13.71
CA ALA A 164 9.67 20.12 13.83
C ALA A 164 11.11 19.85 13.42
N LEU A 165 11.63 20.56 12.45
CA LEU A 165 13.03 20.57 11.93
C LEU A 165 13.88 19.33 12.32
N GLY A 166 13.63 18.19 11.65
CA GLY A 166 14.42 16.95 11.86
C GLY A 166 14.05 16.16 13.11
N SER A 167 13.00 16.57 13.84
CA SER A 167 12.43 15.85 14.96
C SER A 167 11.00 15.43 14.63
N VAL A 168 10.69 14.15 14.75
CA VAL A 168 9.32 13.63 14.57
C VAL A 168 8.95 12.81 15.79
N ARG A 169 7.90 13.22 16.48
CA ARG A 169 7.35 12.51 17.63
C ARG A 169 5.94 12.04 17.30
N LYS A 170 5.56 10.91 17.84
CA LYS A 170 4.30 10.26 17.51
C LYS A 170 3.59 9.84 18.77
N LEU A 171 2.30 10.12 18.85
CA LEU A 171 1.41 9.71 19.92
C LEU A 171 0.24 8.94 19.33
N SER A 172 0.13 7.67 19.64
CA SER A 172 -1.02 6.84 19.28
C SER A 172 -2.11 6.97 20.33
N ILE A 173 -3.32 7.28 19.89
CA ILE A 173 -4.50 7.40 20.75
C ILE A 173 -5.35 6.15 20.59
N PRO A 174 -5.55 5.35 21.67
CA PRO A 174 -6.42 4.18 21.60
C PRO A 174 -7.87 4.56 21.28
N ARG A 175 -8.46 3.88 20.32
CA ARG A 175 -9.79 4.19 19.77
C ARG A 175 -10.96 4.00 20.74
N ASP A 176 -10.76 3.20 21.82
CA ASP A 176 -11.80 2.84 22.79
C ASP A 176 -11.78 3.75 24.04
N ILE A 177 -11.06 4.87 24.00
CA ILE A 177 -11.07 5.88 25.07
C ILE A 177 -12.43 6.55 25.11
N GLU A 178 -12.99 6.65 26.33
CA GLU A 178 -14.22 7.39 26.59
C GLU A 178 -13.92 8.88 26.68
N VAL A 179 -14.62 9.66 25.86
CA VAL A 179 -14.44 11.12 25.76
C VAL A 179 -15.80 11.81 25.63
N GLU A 180 -15.84 13.08 26.00
CA GLU A 180 -16.94 13.97 25.64
C GLU A 180 -16.76 14.41 24.18
N ILE A 181 -17.74 14.09 23.32
CA ILE A 181 -17.75 14.51 21.92
C ILE A 181 -18.61 15.78 21.81
N PRO A 182 -18.09 16.89 21.30
CA PRO A 182 -18.84 18.16 21.19
C PRO A 182 -20.20 17.97 20.49
N GLY A 183 -21.26 18.36 21.21
CA GLY A 183 -22.64 18.25 20.70
C GLY A 183 -23.28 16.86 20.72
N GLU A 184 -22.52 15.80 20.96
CA GLU A 184 -22.97 14.40 20.87
C GLU A 184 -22.90 13.64 22.22
N GLY A 185 -22.30 14.27 23.26
CA GLY A 185 -22.14 13.68 24.59
C GLY A 185 -21.02 12.65 24.71
N THR A 186 -21.06 11.87 25.80
CA THR A 186 -19.97 10.93 26.10
C THR A 186 -20.03 9.67 25.26
N ASN A 187 -18.94 9.37 24.55
CA ASN A 187 -18.83 8.17 23.71
C ASN A 187 -17.33 7.78 23.56
N LYS A 188 -17.06 6.70 22.83
CA LYS A 188 -15.69 6.35 22.42
C LYS A 188 -15.15 7.37 21.43
N ILE A 189 -13.86 7.73 21.55
CA ILE A 189 -13.23 8.75 20.71
C ILE A 189 -13.34 8.44 19.20
N ASN A 190 -13.33 7.17 18.81
CA ASN A 190 -13.50 6.76 17.41
C ASN A 190 -14.92 6.99 16.85
N ALA A 191 -15.91 7.23 17.73
CA ALA A 191 -17.26 7.56 17.32
C ALA A 191 -17.37 8.98 16.77
N ALA A 192 -16.48 9.89 17.17
CA ALA A 192 -16.45 11.27 16.64
C ALA A 192 -16.36 11.30 15.11
N TYR A 193 -15.54 10.40 14.54
CA TYR A 193 -15.42 10.29 13.08
C TYR A 193 -16.73 9.82 12.43
N ALA A 194 -17.45 8.93 13.06
CA ALA A 194 -18.71 8.41 12.53
C ALA A 194 -19.87 9.42 12.64
N LEU A 195 -19.81 10.30 13.63
CA LEU A 195 -20.86 11.29 13.94
C LEU A 195 -20.70 12.59 13.15
N GLY A 196 -19.47 13.10 13.04
CA GLY A 196 -19.21 14.38 12.37
C GLY A 196 -17.92 14.40 11.54
N GLY A 197 -17.43 13.23 11.13
CA GLY A 197 -16.26 13.13 10.26
C GLY A 197 -14.96 13.63 10.91
N PRO A 198 -13.98 13.97 10.05
CA PRO A 198 -12.68 14.42 10.53
C PRO A 198 -12.75 15.76 11.30
N ALA A 199 -13.66 16.67 10.98
CA ALA A 199 -13.81 17.95 11.69
C ALA A 199 -14.14 17.72 13.18
N LEU A 200 -15.20 16.96 13.47
CA LEU A 200 -15.60 16.66 14.84
C LEU A 200 -14.51 15.83 15.57
N THR A 201 -13.76 15.00 14.83
CA THR A 201 -12.63 14.26 15.41
C THR A 201 -11.51 15.19 15.85
N ILE A 202 -11.17 16.23 15.07
CA ILE A 202 -10.18 17.27 15.43
C ILE A 202 -10.63 17.96 16.72
N GLU A 203 -11.84 18.53 16.73
CA GLU A 203 -12.39 19.24 17.89
C GLU A 203 -12.40 18.34 19.15
N THR A 204 -12.83 17.07 18.99
CA THR A 204 -12.87 16.10 20.09
C THR A 204 -11.49 15.83 20.67
N ILE A 205 -10.45 15.67 19.82
CA ILE A 205 -9.09 15.38 20.27
C ILE A 205 -8.47 16.61 20.96
N GLU A 206 -8.64 17.82 20.39
CA GLU A 206 -8.16 19.05 20.98
C GLU A 206 -8.82 19.32 22.36
N GLN A 207 -10.12 19.16 22.44
CA GLN A 207 -10.85 19.29 23.71
C GLN A 207 -10.42 18.23 24.72
N PHE A 208 -10.27 16.98 24.30
CA PHE A 208 -9.91 15.86 25.17
C PHE A 208 -8.50 15.97 25.73
N LEU A 209 -7.51 16.30 24.90
CA LEU A 209 -6.13 16.42 25.34
C LEU A 209 -5.87 17.76 26.03
N GLY A 210 -6.54 18.83 25.59
CA GLY A 210 -6.38 20.18 26.13
C GLY A 210 -4.93 20.67 26.02
N ASN A 211 -4.49 21.46 27.00
CA ASN A 211 -3.11 21.98 27.12
C ASN A 211 -2.63 22.76 25.88
N ASP A 212 -3.53 23.54 25.30
CA ASP A 212 -3.27 24.37 24.11
C ASP A 212 -2.75 23.54 22.90
N LEU A 213 -3.11 22.26 22.85
CA LEU A 213 -2.79 21.43 21.70
C LEU A 213 -3.60 21.90 20.48
N GLU A 214 -2.89 22.34 19.45
CA GLU A 214 -3.47 22.73 18.17
C GLU A 214 -3.13 21.71 17.11
N ILE A 215 -4.14 21.24 16.37
CA ILE A 215 -3.97 20.36 15.21
C ILE A 215 -3.93 21.25 13.97
N ASN A 216 -2.76 21.31 13.33
CA ASN A 216 -2.50 22.20 12.20
C ASN A 216 -2.79 21.53 10.85
N HIS A 217 -2.62 20.22 10.76
CA HIS A 217 -2.78 19.47 9.52
C HIS A 217 -3.49 18.15 9.75
N LEU A 218 -4.14 17.66 8.69
CA LEU A 218 -4.83 16.38 8.65
C LEU A 218 -4.29 15.50 7.53
N VAL A 219 -4.04 14.24 7.86
CA VAL A 219 -3.74 13.18 6.90
C VAL A 219 -4.68 12.01 7.13
N GLU A 220 -5.54 11.74 6.17
CA GLU A 220 -6.39 10.56 6.19
C GLU A 220 -5.80 9.49 5.26
N VAL A 221 -5.61 8.30 5.79
CA VAL A 221 -5.18 7.15 4.99
C VAL A 221 -6.41 6.46 4.42
N SER A 222 -6.55 6.52 3.09
CA SER A 222 -7.64 5.87 2.38
C SER A 222 -7.34 4.39 2.15
N PHE A 223 -8.21 3.52 2.65
CA PHE A 223 -8.11 2.09 2.37
C PHE A 223 -8.38 1.72 0.90
N GLU A 224 -9.00 2.60 0.14
CA GLU A 224 -9.29 2.37 -1.27
C GLU A 224 -8.01 2.38 -2.12
N ASN A 225 -7.13 3.33 -1.86
CA ASN A 225 -5.87 3.51 -2.59
C ASN A 225 -4.68 2.76 -1.96
N PHE A 226 -4.82 2.28 -0.73
CA PHE A 226 -3.80 1.50 -0.03
C PHE A 226 -3.27 0.29 -0.81
N PRO A 227 -4.12 -0.55 -1.47
CA PRO A 227 -3.64 -1.63 -2.32
C PRO A 227 -2.74 -1.18 -3.46
N GLN A 228 -3.03 -0.01 -4.04
CA GLN A 228 -2.25 0.53 -5.15
C GLN A 228 -0.86 0.98 -4.68
N LEU A 229 -0.77 1.58 -3.49
CA LEU A 229 0.51 1.94 -2.88
C LEU A 229 1.38 0.70 -2.63
N ILE A 230 0.83 -0.35 -2.02
CA ILE A 230 1.56 -1.60 -1.80
C ILE A 230 2.03 -2.23 -3.12
N ASN A 231 1.17 -2.22 -4.14
CA ASN A 231 1.54 -2.75 -5.46
C ASN A 231 2.67 -1.92 -6.11
N SER A 232 2.69 -0.60 -5.90
CA SER A 232 3.75 0.27 -6.41
C SER A 232 5.10 -0.03 -5.76
N LEU A 233 5.11 -0.41 -4.49
CA LEU A 233 6.28 -0.90 -3.77
C LEU A 233 6.77 -2.28 -4.25
N GLY A 234 5.90 -3.00 -4.97
CA GLY A 234 6.18 -4.37 -5.44
C GLY A 234 5.63 -5.47 -4.53
N GLY A 235 4.76 -5.11 -3.62
CA GLY A 235 4.27 -5.98 -2.56
C GLY A 235 5.00 -5.74 -1.23
N ILE A 236 4.56 -6.44 -0.21
CA ILE A 236 5.18 -6.43 1.13
C ILE A 236 5.35 -7.85 1.64
N THR A 237 6.34 -8.07 2.47
CA THR A 237 6.55 -9.34 3.18
C THR A 237 6.18 -9.16 4.65
N VAL A 238 5.23 -9.96 5.14
CA VAL A 238 4.80 -9.95 6.55
C VAL A 238 5.13 -11.28 7.21
N ASN A 239 5.42 -11.24 8.51
CA ASN A 239 5.59 -12.44 9.31
C ASN A 239 4.27 -12.79 10.01
N ASN A 240 3.49 -13.68 9.40
CA ASN A 240 2.20 -14.11 9.92
C ASN A 240 2.38 -15.11 11.08
N ARG A 241 1.94 -14.73 12.27
CA ARG A 241 2.13 -15.51 13.51
C ARG A 241 1.32 -16.80 13.53
N THR A 242 0.10 -16.76 12.98
CA THR A 242 -0.86 -17.87 13.00
C THR A 242 -1.40 -18.14 11.60
N ARG A 243 -1.82 -19.37 11.37
CA ARG A 243 -2.53 -19.70 10.13
C ARG A 243 -3.90 -19.01 10.13
N ILE A 244 -4.21 -18.32 9.05
CA ILE A 244 -5.50 -17.64 8.87
C ILE A 244 -6.32 -18.40 7.82
N CYS A 245 -7.57 -18.69 8.17
CA CYS A 245 -8.58 -19.30 7.30
C CYS A 245 -9.86 -18.46 7.45
N SER A 246 -9.93 -17.33 6.76
CA SER A 246 -11.10 -16.47 6.88
C SER A 246 -12.26 -17.00 6.06
N PRO A 247 -13.49 -17.04 6.60
CA PRO A 247 -14.69 -17.20 5.79
C PRO A 247 -14.86 -16.03 4.83
N PRO A 248 -15.79 -16.10 3.88
CA PRO A 248 -16.16 -14.94 3.07
C PRO A 248 -16.57 -13.75 3.95
N PHE A 249 -16.17 -12.55 3.57
CA PHE A 249 -16.53 -11.30 4.25
C PHE A 249 -16.54 -10.12 3.29
N ASP A 250 -17.22 -9.04 3.68
CA ASP A 250 -17.31 -7.79 2.91
C ASP A 250 -17.81 -7.96 1.46
N ASN A 251 -18.64 -8.96 1.15
CA ASN A 251 -19.17 -9.29 -0.19
C ASN A 251 -18.11 -9.36 -1.32
N PHE A 252 -16.88 -8.96 -1.02
CA PHE A 252 -15.75 -8.88 -1.94
C PHE A 252 -14.77 -10.04 -1.80
N TRP A 253 -14.65 -10.62 -0.58
CA TRP A 253 -13.70 -11.68 -0.28
C TRP A 253 -14.42 -13.03 -0.22
N LYS A 254 -14.11 -13.92 -1.15
CA LYS A 254 -14.65 -15.30 -1.17
C LYS A 254 -14.05 -16.23 -0.10
N GLY A 255 -13.32 -15.64 0.84
CA GLY A 255 -12.50 -16.33 1.83
C GLY A 255 -11.02 -16.14 1.55
N LEU A 256 -10.23 -16.04 2.61
CA LEU A 256 -8.79 -15.83 2.52
C LEU A 256 -8.06 -16.87 3.36
N THR A 257 -6.99 -17.40 2.80
CA THR A 257 -6.08 -18.31 3.52
C THR A 257 -4.67 -17.74 3.47
N PHE A 258 -4.04 -17.66 4.65
CA PHE A 258 -2.64 -17.27 4.81
C PHE A 258 -1.92 -18.32 5.66
N ARG A 259 -0.78 -18.78 5.18
CA ARG A 259 0.07 -19.70 5.94
C ARG A 259 0.77 -18.97 7.09
N ARG A 260 1.19 -19.71 8.12
CA ARG A 260 2.08 -19.19 9.16
C ARG A 260 3.47 -18.96 8.58
N GLY A 261 4.20 -17.97 9.12
CA GLY A 261 5.56 -17.58 8.73
C GLY A 261 5.57 -16.44 7.75
N GLU A 262 6.67 -16.27 7.05
CA GLU A 262 6.83 -15.22 6.06
C GLU A 262 5.95 -15.47 4.84
N ILE A 263 5.19 -14.43 4.47
CA ILE A 263 4.30 -14.43 3.31
C ILE A 263 4.44 -13.12 2.54
N GLU A 264 4.49 -13.23 1.22
CA GLU A 264 4.43 -12.09 0.33
C GLU A 264 2.98 -11.74 0.02
N LEU A 265 2.66 -10.46 0.15
CA LEU A 265 1.33 -9.92 -0.06
C LEU A 265 1.37 -8.82 -1.12
N ASN A 266 0.57 -8.95 -2.16
CA ASN A 266 0.20 -7.81 -3.00
C ASN A 266 -0.80 -6.93 -2.28
N GLY A 267 -1.09 -5.74 -2.82
CA GLY A 267 -1.94 -4.76 -2.15
C GLY A 267 -3.32 -5.31 -1.77
N ARG A 268 -3.97 -6.06 -2.66
CA ARG A 268 -5.27 -6.67 -2.37
C ARG A 268 -5.19 -7.67 -1.21
N ARG A 269 -4.22 -8.57 -1.24
CA ARG A 269 -4.05 -9.57 -0.17
C ARG A 269 -3.64 -8.93 1.16
N ALA A 270 -2.83 -7.86 1.12
CA ALA A 270 -2.44 -7.10 2.31
C ALA A 270 -3.65 -6.41 2.97
N LEU A 271 -4.52 -5.79 2.16
CA LEU A 271 -5.76 -5.22 2.66
C LEU A 271 -6.65 -6.31 3.29
N GLY A 272 -6.84 -7.43 2.59
CA GLY A 272 -7.61 -8.55 3.12
C GLY A 272 -7.02 -9.09 4.44
N TYR A 273 -5.70 -9.26 4.52
CA TYR A 273 -4.99 -9.71 5.71
C TYR A 273 -5.24 -8.80 6.93
N ALA A 274 -5.18 -7.49 6.71
CA ALA A 274 -5.43 -6.50 7.78
C ALA A 274 -6.90 -6.44 8.22
N ARG A 275 -7.84 -6.89 7.36
CA ARG A 275 -9.30 -6.80 7.62
C ARG A 275 -9.93 -8.09 8.14
N VAL A 276 -9.23 -9.20 8.13
CA VAL A 276 -9.76 -10.46 8.67
C VAL A 276 -10.14 -10.28 10.15
N ARG A 277 -11.42 -10.51 10.48
CA ARG A 277 -11.97 -10.45 11.85
C ARG A 277 -12.19 -11.83 12.46
N LYS A 278 -12.54 -12.82 11.63
CA LYS A 278 -12.83 -14.18 12.07
C LYS A 278 -11.81 -15.14 11.49
N ASN A 279 -11.13 -15.87 12.37
CA ASN A 279 -10.15 -16.89 11.99
C ASN A 279 -10.52 -18.25 12.60
N PRO A 280 -11.35 -19.06 11.93
CA PRO A 280 -11.66 -20.41 12.39
C PRO A 280 -10.45 -21.31 12.62
N CYS A 281 -9.31 -21.03 11.97
CA CYS A 281 -8.06 -21.78 12.20
C CYS A 281 -7.35 -21.41 13.51
N ALA A 282 -7.74 -20.29 14.14
CA ALA A 282 -7.26 -19.86 15.45
C ALA A 282 -8.40 -19.15 16.19
N PRO A 283 -9.35 -19.94 16.78
CA PRO A 283 -10.56 -19.38 17.39
C PRO A 283 -10.30 -18.47 18.61
N ALA A 284 -9.11 -18.56 19.21
CA ALA A 284 -8.71 -17.73 20.35
C ALA A 284 -8.24 -16.32 19.93
N GLU A 285 -8.10 -16.04 18.62
CA GLU A 285 -7.76 -14.70 18.16
C GLU A 285 -8.89 -13.70 18.41
N ASP A 286 -8.51 -12.51 18.88
CA ASP A 286 -9.39 -11.40 19.20
C ASP A 286 -9.08 -10.14 18.35
N ASP A 287 -9.68 -9.01 18.71
CA ASP A 287 -9.43 -7.72 18.07
C ASP A 287 -7.99 -7.21 18.23
N ARG A 288 -7.25 -7.66 19.27
CA ARG A 288 -5.84 -7.31 19.46
C ARG A 288 -4.98 -7.97 18.39
N ASP A 289 -5.30 -9.19 18.01
CA ASP A 289 -4.59 -9.89 16.91
C ASP A 289 -4.85 -9.20 15.57
N ARG A 290 -6.05 -8.66 15.35
CA ARG A 290 -6.34 -7.82 14.19
C ARG A 290 -5.49 -6.55 14.20
N ALA A 291 -5.42 -5.83 15.32
CA ALA A 291 -4.57 -4.65 15.47
C ALA A 291 -3.09 -4.99 15.24
N ALA A 292 -2.62 -6.12 15.76
CA ALA A 292 -1.25 -6.59 15.53
C ALA A 292 -0.99 -6.87 14.04
N ARG A 293 -1.94 -7.45 13.30
CA ARG A 293 -1.83 -7.63 11.84
C ARG A 293 -1.75 -6.31 11.09
N GLN A 294 -2.55 -5.32 11.47
CA GLN A 294 -2.50 -3.98 10.89
C GLN A 294 -1.14 -3.32 11.11
N GLN A 295 -0.61 -3.39 12.34
CA GLN A 295 0.73 -2.89 12.65
C GLN A 295 1.83 -3.62 11.88
N GLU A 296 1.70 -4.94 11.69
CA GLU A 296 2.66 -5.73 10.91
C GLU A 296 2.67 -5.31 9.43
N VAL A 297 1.50 -5.04 8.84
CA VAL A 297 1.41 -4.50 7.48
C VAL A 297 2.10 -3.15 7.37
N LEU A 298 1.87 -2.23 8.32
CA LEU A 298 2.52 -0.91 8.33
C LEU A 298 4.05 -1.03 8.49
N ARG A 299 4.51 -1.94 9.37
CA ARG A 299 5.93 -2.22 9.56
C ARG A 299 6.56 -2.79 8.30
N ALA A 300 5.89 -3.75 7.65
CA ALA A 300 6.34 -4.36 6.41
C ALA A 300 6.40 -3.33 5.26
N MET A 301 5.44 -2.41 5.18
CA MET A 301 5.51 -1.28 4.24
C MET A 301 6.73 -0.40 4.50
N GLY A 302 6.98 0.00 5.75
CA GLY A 302 8.15 0.80 6.12
C GLY A 302 9.47 0.11 5.77
N ALA A 303 9.55 -1.21 5.96
CA ALA A 303 10.71 -2.00 5.56
C ALA A 303 10.87 -2.06 4.04
N GLN A 304 9.77 -2.25 3.31
CA GLN A 304 9.78 -2.31 1.86
C GLN A 304 10.18 -0.97 1.22
N VAL A 305 9.73 0.17 1.78
CA VAL A 305 10.15 1.51 1.33
C VAL A 305 11.68 1.67 1.37
N LYS A 306 12.33 1.11 2.39
CA LYS A 306 13.80 1.14 2.56
C LYS A 306 14.53 0.09 1.71
N SER A 307 13.82 -0.79 1.01
CA SER A 307 14.41 -1.85 0.19
C SER A 307 15.07 -1.30 -1.08
N PRO A 308 16.23 -1.86 -1.50
CA PRO A 308 16.86 -1.50 -2.77
C PRO A 308 15.94 -1.69 -3.98
N SER A 309 15.02 -2.63 -3.93
CA SER A 309 14.04 -2.85 -5.02
C SER A 309 13.12 -1.66 -5.21
N THR A 310 12.78 -0.94 -4.15
CA THR A 310 11.95 0.26 -4.19
C THR A 310 12.66 1.42 -4.89
N PHE A 311 13.99 1.51 -4.83
CA PHE A 311 14.74 2.52 -5.57
C PHE A 311 14.45 2.45 -7.09
N PHE A 312 14.39 1.26 -7.67
CA PHE A 312 14.08 1.09 -9.09
C PHE A 312 12.61 1.39 -9.43
N ARG A 313 11.74 1.39 -8.43
CA ARG A 313 10.29 1.68 -8.54
C ARG A 313 9.95 3.10 -8.07
N LEU A 314 10.95 3.89 -7.65
CA LEU A 314 10.76 5.18 -7.00
C LEU A 314 9.82 6.13 -7.75
N PRO A 315 9.89 6.31 -9.10
CA PRO A 315 8.94 7.16 -9.81
C PRO A 315 7.49 6.69 -9.67
N TRP A 316 7.28 5.38 -9.67
CA TRP A 316 5.94 4.79 -9.51
C TRP A 316 5.39 4.97 -8.11
N VAL A 317 6.23 4.73 -7.11
CA VAL A 317 5.91 4.97 -5.69
C VAL A 317 5.63 6.45 -5.46
N SER A 318 6.47 7.33 -5.98
CA SER A 318 6.32 8.79 -5.89
C SER A 318 4.99 9.28 -6.46
N TRP A 319 4.51 8.66 -7.55
CA TRP A 319 3.20 8.98 -8.10
C TRP A 319 2.04 8.42 -7.27
N LYS A 320 2.18 7.24 -6.68
CA LYS A 320 1.08 6.55 -5.97
C LYS A 320 0.99 6.88 -4.48
N ALA A 321 2.08 7.27 -3.84
CA ALA A 321 2.09 7.53 -2.42
C ALA A 321 1.18 8.71 -2.00
N PRO A 322 1.24 9.89 -2.65
CA PRO A 322 0.31 10.97 -2.31
C PRO A 322 -1.16 10.60 -2.57
N GLN A 323 -1.45 9.84 -3.64
CA GLN A 323 -2.82 9.44 -3.99
C GLN A 323 -3.45 8.46 -2.98
N ALA A 324 -2.65 7.81 -2.13
CA ALA A 324 -3.16 6.95 -1.07
C ALA A 324 -3.63 7.72 0.17
N LEU A 325 -3.47 9.04 0.15
CA LEU A 325 -3.77 9.93 1.27
C LEU A 325 -4.78 10.99 0.82
N LYS A 326 -5.59 11.47 1.79
CA LYS A 326 -6.31 12.74 1.70
C LYS A 326 -5.66 13.67 2.70
N SER A 327 -5.27 14.86 2.30
CA SER A 327 -4.59 15.82 3.18
C SER A 327 -4.80 17.25 2.72
N ASP A 328 -4.80 18.17 3.66
CA ASP A 328 -4.68 19.62 3.42
C ASP A 328 -3.26 19.96 2.95
N LEU A 329 -2.25 19.18 3.34
CA LEU A 329 -0.86 19.35 2.91
C LEU A 329 -0.72 19.07 1.41
N LYS A 330 -0.23 20.05 0.65
CA LYS A 330 0.08 19.92 -0.77
C LYS A 330 1.59 19.86 -1.00
N GLY A 331 1.99 19.38 -2.15
CA GLY A 331 3.35 19.35 -2.70
C GLY A 331 4.49 19.46 -1.68
N PRO A 332 5.02 20.67 -1.43
CA PRO A 332 6.17 20.85 -0.55
C PRO A 332 5.93 20.45 0.91
N GLY A 333 4.71 20.71 1.45
CA GLY A 333 4.37 20.36 2.83
C GLY A 333 4.35 18.85 3.04
N LEU A 334 3.70 18.13 2.13
CA LEU A 334 3.66 16.67 2.19
C LEU A 334 5.05 16.05 2.00
N MET A 335 5.88 16.64 1.12
CA MET A 335 7.27 16.21 0.94
C MET A 335 8.09 16.41 2.22
N ALA A 336 7.94 17.56 2.88
CA ALA A 336 8.62 17.83 4.14
C ALA A 336 8.21 16.82 5.22
N LEU A 337 6.92 16.52 5.35
CA LEU A 337 6.43 15.49 6.26
C LEU A 337 7.06 14.12 6.00
N PHE A 338 7.09 13.68 4.73
CA PHE A 338 7.72 12.40 4.38
C PHE A 338 9.24 12.42 4.62
N ALA A 339 9.91 13.52 4.36
CA ALA A 339 11.33 13.68 4.64
C ALA A 339 11.62 13.62 6.14
N ASP A 340 10.85 14.32 6.96
CA ASP A 340 10.95 14.28 8.42
C ASP A 340 10.68 12.86 8.98
N MET A 341 9.66 12.18 8.45
CA MET A 341 9.38 10.79 8.83
C MET A 341 10.50 9.82 8.42
N ALA A 342 11.21 10.09 7.33
CA ALA A 342 12.31 9.24 6.86
C ALA A 342 13.63 9.49 7.59
N THR A 343 13.90 10.74 7.97
CA THR A 343 15.16 11.21 8.55
C THR A 343 15.09 11.50 10.05
N GLY A 344 13.88 11.63 10.60
CA GLY A 344 13.64 11.97 12.01
C GLY A 344 14.30 10.97 12.97
N THR A 345 14.91 11.52 14.01
CA THR A 345 15.74 10.76 14.96
C THR A 345 14.95 9.89 15.94
N SER A 346 13.68 10.17 16.19
CA SER A 346 12.83 9.37 17.05
C SER A 346 11.84 8.52 16.26
N ASN A 347 12.10 7.21 16.20
CA ASN A 347 11.16 6.23 15.63
C ASN A 347 10.17 5.67 16.67
N GLU A 348 10.23 6.13 17.90
CA GLU A 348 9.35 5.66 18.96
C GLU A 348 7.98 6.31 18.84
N THR A 349 6.96 5.47 18.82
CA THR A 349 5.57 5.91 18.91
C THR A 349 5.15 5.73 20.36
N ALA A 350 4.96 6.84 21.07
CA ALA A 350 4.33 6.80 22.38
C ALA A 350 2.87 6.37 22.22
N VAL A 351 2.36 5.60 23.17
CA VAL A 351 0.94 5.26 23.23
C VAL A 351 0.36 6.00 24.43
N LEU A 352 -0.75 6.68 24.24
CA LEU A 352 -1.45 7.38 25.32
C LEU A 352 -1.83 6.36 26.39
N GLU A 353 -1.30 6.56 27.61
CA GLU A 353 -1.53 5.67 28.72
C GLU A 353 -2.99 5.78 29.17
N ALA A 354 -3.72 4.70 29.02
CA ALA A 354 -5.10 4.59 29.43
C ALA A 354 -5.25 3.57 30.57
N GLY A 355 -5.93 3.96 31.63
CA GLY A 355 -6.35 3.06 32.67
C GLY A 355 -7.52 2.18 32.24
N CYS A 356 -7.67 1.01 32.88
CA CYS A 356 -8.77 0.11 32.56
C CYS A 356 -10.10 0.58 33.20
N CYS A 357 -11.05 0.53 32.39
CA CYS A 357 -12.44 0.13 32.50
C CYS A 357 -13.31 0.98 33.44
N VAL A 358 -13.80 2.07 32.87
CA VAL A 358 -15.05 2.70 33.34
C VAL A 358 -16.20 2.04 32.56
N ASN A 359 -17.21 1.51 33.23
CA ASN A 359 -18.41 0.91 32.63
C ASN A 359 -18.15 -0.25 31.59
N GLY A 360 -17.24 -1.16 31.92
CA GLY A 360 -17.14 -2.47 31.25
C GLY A 360 -16.14 -2.61 30.12
N SER A 361 -15.96 -1.65 29.22
CA SER A 361 -15.01 -1.78 28.10
C SER A 361 -14.34 -0.48 27.68
N ASN A 362 -14.74 0.66 28.27
CA ASN A 362 -14.19 1.95 27.86
C ASN A 362 -12.92 2.26 28.66
N LEU A 363 -11.93 2.82 27.98
CA LEU A 363 -10.68 3.22 28.60
C LEU A 363 -10.78 4.65 29.12
N PHE A 364 -10.16 4.92 30.26
CA PHE A 364 -10.07 6.25 30.85
C PHE A 364 -8.64 6.75 30.87
N VAL A 365 -8.46 8.05 30.62
CA VAL A 365 -7.15 8.71 30.69
C VAL A 365 -7.19 9.81 31.73
N SER A 366 -6.25 9.78 32.67
CA SER A 366 -6.13 10.81 33.70
C SER A 366 -5.58 12.12 33.09
N ASP A 367 -5.94 13.26 33.72
CA ASP A 367 -5.42 14.55 33.23
C ASP A 367 -3.89 14.69 33.34
N GLY A 368 -3.27 13.96 34.28
CA GLY A 368 -1.81 13.84 34.34
C GLY A 368 -1.26 13.15 33.08
N ALA A 369 -1.82 11.99 32.71
CA ALA A 369 -1.38 11.25 31.52
C ALA A 369 -1.61 12.03 30.22
N LYS A 370 -2.68 12.84 30.14
CA LYS A 370 -2.92 13.74 28.99
C LYS A 370 -1.82 14.80 28.88
N ARG A 371 -1.50 15.49 29.98
CA ARG A 371 -0.46 16.53 30.02
C ARG A 371 0.90 15.96 29.66
N ASP A 372 1.29 14.86 30.31
CA ASP A 372 2.58 14.19 30.04
C ASP A 372 2.70 13.75 28.57
N ALA A 373 1.60 13.28 27.99
CA ALA A 373 1.57 12.86 26.59
C ALA A 373 1.73 14.04 25.62
N VAL A 374 1.05 15.17 25.89
CA VAL A 374 1.14 16.38 25.07
C VAL A 374 2.54 17.02 25.22
N GLU A 375 3.08 17.13 26.43
CA GLU A 375 4.42 17.65 26.69
C GLU A 375 5.50 16.81 25.97
N LYS A 376 5.43 15.48 26.06
CA LYS A 376 6.35 14.59 25.33
C LYS A 376 6.19 14.71 23.81
N LEU A 377 4.97 14.97 23.33
CA LEU A 377 4.70 15.13 21.91
C LEU A 377 5.28 16.45 21.38
N VAL A 378 5.02 17.56 22.07
CA VAL A 378 5.37 18.91 21.60
C VAL A 378 6.78 19.30 22.00
N ASP A 379 7.15 19.15 23.28
CA ASP A 379 8.42 19.67 23.83
C ASP A 379 9.54 18.63 23.86
N GLY A 380 9.20 17.36 23.86
CA GLY A 380 10.16 16.26 23.77
C GLY A 380 10.61 15.68 25.11
N GLY A 381 9.98 16.08 26.23
CA GLY A 381 10.21 15.56 27.56
C GLY A 381 11.49 16.06 28.20
#